data_8133242bafca8534fa32d977a16b9eb0
#
_entry.id   8133242bafca8534fa32d977a16b9eb0
#
_cell.length_a   1.000
_cell.length_b   1.000
_cell.length_c   1.000
_cell.angle_alpha   90.00
_cell.angle_beta   90.00
_cell.angle_gamma   90.00
#
_symmetry.space_group_name_H-M   'P 1'
#
loop_
_entity.id
_entity.type
_entity.pdbx_description
1 polymer ?
#
loop_
_entity_poly.entity_id
_entity_poly.type
_entity_poly.pdbx_seq_one_letter_code
_entity_poly.pdbx_strand_id
1 'polypeptide(L)'
;MIPSYANFGGKIHGGILLSLMDKVAYACAAKHAGTYCVTVSVDRVEFLQPVEVGELVSLLASVNYVGRTSMIVGIRVESQNVKKGTIKHTNSCFFTMVAKGDDDMPALVPELILENNEDVKRFIEAMRMKEIRSKVKGEMDDAKSSIDVARAGHILKNERCRIALKL
;
A
#
# COMPACT_ATOMS: atom_id res chain seq x y z
N MET A 1 -8.97 14.52 12.27
CA MET A 1 -9.96 13.45 11.94
C MET A 1 -11.31 13.76 12.55
N ILE A 2 -12.38 13.70 11.78
CA ILE A 2 -13.75 14.10 12.15
C ILE A 2 -14.59 12.89 12.57
N PRO A 3 -15.64 13.07 13.38
CA PRO A 3 -16.47 11.97 13.89
C PRO A 3 -17.12 11.11 12.81
N SER A 4 -17.48 11.67 11.65
CA SER A 4 -18.06 10.93 10.52
C SER A 4 -17.13 9.87 9.90
N TYR A 5 -15.84 9.91 10.23
CA TYR A 5 -14.84 8.93 9.82
C TYR A 5 -14.67 7.79 10.83
N ALA A 6 -15.39 7.84 11.96
CA ALA A 6 -15.29 6.82 13.00
C ALA A 6 -15.99 5.51 12.58
N ASN A 7 -15.40 4.40 12.99
CA ASN A 7 -16.01 3.09 12.94
C ASN A 7 -16.89 2.84 14.20
N PHE A 8 -17.54 1.68 14.26
CA PHE A 8 -18.39 1.30 15.41
C PHE A 8 -17.63 1.24 16.76
N GLY A 9 -16.30 1.12 16.76
CA GLY A 9 -15.46 1.15 17.95
C GLY A 9 -14.93 2.54 18.32
N GLY A 10 -15.44 3.63 17.68
CA GLY A 10 -15.03 5.01 17.97
C GLY A 10 -13.65 5.41 17.46
N LYS A 11 -12.99 4.56 16.66
CA LYS A 11 -11.72 4.84 15.99
C LYS A 11 -11.95 5.22 14.53
N ILE A 12 -10.96 5.86 13.90
CA ILE A 12 -11.06 6.18 12.48
C ILE A 12 -11.07 4.88 11.66
N HIS A 13 -12.02 4.77 10.72
CA HIS A 13 -12.17 3.62 9.84
C HIS A 13 -10.94 3.46 8.94
N GLY A 14 -10.33 2.25 8.90
CA GLY A 14 -9.13 1.98 8.10
C GLY A 14 -9.30 2.27 6.61
N GLY A 15 -10.49 2.01 6.05
CA GLY A 15 -10.82 2.34 4.66
C GLY A 15 -10.77 3.83 4.35
N ILE A 16 -11.12 4.69 5.31
CA ILE A 16 -10.97 6.14 5.16
C ILE A 16 -9.49 6.53 5.08
N LEU A 17 -8.66 5.97 5.97
CA LEU A 17 -7.21 6.21 5.92
C LEU A 17 -6.63 5.73 4.60
N LEU A 18 -7.01 4.55 4.13
CA LEU A 18 -6.55 4.00 2.84
C LEU A 18 -6.96 4.89 1.67
N SER A 19 -8.20 5.40 1.66
CA SER A 19 -8.67 6.36 0.63
C SER A 19 -7.88 7.68 0.64
N LEU A 20 -7.51 8.18 1.83
CA LEU A 20 -6.65 9.36 1.93
C LEU A 20 -5.23 9.07 1.45
N MET A 21 -4.68 7.90 1.77
CA MET A 21 -3.37 7.47 1.29
C MET A 21 -3.34 7.36 -0.24
N ASP A 22 -4.38 6.79 -0.85
CA ASP A 22 -4.50 6.69 -2.32
C ASP A 22 -4.48 8.07 -2.99
N LYS A 23 -5.24 9.03 -2.47
CA LYS A 23 -5.25 10.41 -2.98
C LYS A 23 -3.87 11.07 -2.89
N VAL A 24 -3.15 10.85 -1.80
CA VAL A 24 -1.81 11.40 -1.60
C VAL A 24 -0.79 10.69 -2.50
N ALA A 25 -0.92 9.36 -2.68
CA ALA A 25 -0.12 8.60 -3.64
C ALA A 25 -0.29 9.15 -5.06
N TYR A 26 -1.54 9.37 -5.48
CA TYR A 26 -1.87 10.00 -6.75
C TYR A 26 -1.20 11.36 -6.91
N ALA A 27 -1.39 12.26 -5.94
CA ALA A 27 -0.82 13.60 -6.01
C ALA A 27 0.71 13.59 -6.09
N CYS A 28 1.36 12.72 -5.31
CA CYS A 28 2.80 12.55 -5.31
C CYS A 28 3.31 12.01 -6.67
N ALA A 29 2.67 10.97 -7.19
CA ALA A 29 3.02 10.36 -8.48
C ALA A 29 2.78 11.31 -9.65
N ALA A 30 1.61 11.94 -9.72
CA ALA A 30 1.25 12.86 -10.80
C ALA A 30 2.17 14.09 -10.83
N LYS A 31 2.56 14.62 -9.66
CA LYS A 31 3.54 15.72 -9.57
C LYS A 31 4.90 15.34 -10.14
N HIS A 32 5.36 14.10 -9.93
CA HIS A 32 6.64 13.63 -10.45
C HIS A 32 6.56 13.30 -11.94
N ALA A 33 5.51 12.59 -12.36
CA ALA A 33 5.33 12.16 -13.75
C ALA A 33 4.95 13.29 -14.71
N GLY A 34 4.37 14.39 -14.20
CA GLY A 34 3.82 15.46 -15.02
C GLY A 34 2.56 15.09 -15.81
N THR A 35 1.94 13.94 -15.51
CA THR A 35 0.76 13.42 -16.20
C THR A 35 -0.16 12.66 -15.24
N TYR A 36 -1.33 12.23 -15.74
CA TYR A 36 -2.27 11.40 -14.99
C TYR A 36 -1.63 10.09 -14.57
N CYS A 37 -1.93 9.64 -13.35
CA CYS A 37 -1.43 8.39 -12.80
C CYS A 37 -2.58 7.54 -12.25
N VAL A 38 -2.46 6.21 -12.37
CA VAL A 38 -3.43 5.27 -11.81
C VAL A 38 -2.77 4.36 -10.80
N THR A 39 -3.49 4.04 -9.74
CA THR A 39 -3.10 3.04 -8.75
C THR A 39 -3.27 1.64 -9.33
N VAL A 40 -2.21 0.86 -9.33
CA VAL A 40 -2.21 -0.54 -9.81
C VAL A 40 -2.23 -1.53 -8.65
N SER A 41 -1.52 -1.21 -7.58
CA SER A 41 -1.52 -2.05 -6.37
C SER A 41 -1.12 -1.27 -5.14
N VAL A 42 -1.56 -1.79 -4.01
CA VAL A 42 -1.18 -1.31 -2.67
C VAL A 42 -0.54 -2.47 -1.94
N ASP A 43 0.68 -2.26 -1.44
CA ASP A 43 1.46 -3.28 -0.78
C ASP A 43 1.76 -2.89 0.67
N ARG A 44 1.83 -3.89 1.57
CA ARG A 44 2.22 -3.75 2.97
C ARG A 44 1.44 -2.67 3.72
N VAL A 45 0.12 -2.71 3.60
CA VAL A 45 -0.74 -1.84 4.43
C VAL A 45 -0.77 -2.41 5.85
N GLU A 46 -0.04 -1.79 6.74
CA GLU A 46 0.02 -2.18 8.16
C GLU A 46 -0.61 -1.09 9.01
N PHE A 47 -1.60 -1.46 9.82
CA PHE A 47 -2.23 -0.59 10.81
C PHE A 47 -1.58 -0.87 12.17
N LEU A 48 -0.55 -0.09 12.50
CA LEU A 48 0.27 -0.30 13.70
C LEU A 48 -0.42 0.22 14.95
N GLN A 49 -1.13 1.34 14.83
CA GLN A 49 -1.84 1.98 15.92
C GLN A 49 -3.13 2.63 15.43
N PRO A 50 -4.19 2.65 16.25
CA PRO A 50 -5.45 3.29 15.88
C PRO A 50 -5.29 4.81 15.83
N VAL A 51 -6.04 5.43 14.91
CA VAL A 51 -6.23 6.88 14.86
C VAL A 51 -7.52 7.25 15.57
N GLU A 52 -7.45 8.22 16.47
CA GLU A 52 -8.58 8.69 17.27
C GLU A 52 -9.32 9.83 16.57
N VAL A 53 -10.61 9.97 16.88
CA VAL A 53 -11.36 11.19 16.52
C VAL A 53 -10.72 12.42 17.18
N GLY A 54 -10.57 13.50 16.42
CA GLY A 54 -9.94 14.73 16.89
C GLY A 54 -8.42 14.79 16.74
N GLU A 55 -7.74 13.68 16.42
CA GLU A 55 -6.31 13.72 16.10
C GLU A 55 -6.07 14.36 14.72
N LEU A 56 -4.95 15.06 14.60
CA LEU A 56 -4.41 15.50 13.30
C LEU A 56 -3.67 14.35 12.66
N VAL A 57 -3.89 14.14 11.36
CA VAL A 57 -3.21 13.08 10.60
C VAL A 57 -2.38 13.71 9.50
N SER A 58 -1.11 13.38 9.49
CA SER A 58 -0.14 13.75 8.46
C SER A 58 0.16 12.53 7.59
N LEU A 59 0.04 12.69 6.27
CA LEU A 59 0.41 11.68 5.29
C LEU A 59 1.66 12.17 4.57
N LEU A 60 2.79 11.53 4.84
CA LEU A 60 4.09 11.85 4.27
C LEU A 60 4.36 10.89 3.13
N ALA A 61 4.40 11.39 1.90
CA ALA A 61 4.59 10.59 0.70
C ALA A 61 5.83 11.00 -0.08
N SER A 62 6.52 10.01 -0.65
CA SER A 62 7.64 10.23 -1.56
C SER A 62 7.64 9.16 -2.66
N VAL A 63 8.10 9.54 -3.86
CA VAL A 63 8.42 8.57 -4.91
C VAL A 63 9.73 7.88 -4.51
N ASN A 64 9.65 6.59 -4.23
CA ASN A 64 10.81 5.82 -3.76
C ASN A 64 11.51 5.05 -4.88
N TYR A 65 10.80 4.75 -5.97
CA TYR A 65 11.34 4.05 -7.13
C TYR A 65 10.61 4.49 -8.40
N VAL A 66 11.33 4.59 -9.50
CA VAL A 66 10.78 4.78 -10.83
C VAL A 66 11.23 3.65 -11.76
N GLY A 67 10.29 3.13 -12.53
CA GLY A 67 10.54 2.25 -13.66
C GLY A 67 10.31 3.03 -14.95
N ARG A 68 10.11 2.33 -16.08
CA ARG A 68 9.90 2.98 -17.37
C ARG A 68 8.58 3.79 -17.41
N THR A 69 7.48 3.20 -16.91
CA THR A 69 6.14 3.81 -16.94
C THR A 69 5.43 3.73 -15.57
N SER A 70 6.12 3.26 -14.55
CA SER A 70 5.56 3.02 -13.22
C SER A 70 6.44 3.59 -12.13
N MET A 71 5.83 3.88 -10.99
CA MET A 71 6.49 4.39 -9.79
C MET A 71 6.04 3.60 -8.56
N ILE A 72 6.88 3.57 -7.55
CA ILE A 72 6.50 3.13 -6.21
C ILE A 72 6.52 4.35 -5.30
N VAL A 73 5.37 4.71 -4.76
CA VAL A 73 5.19 5.78 -3.78
C VAL A 73 5.12 5.16 -2.39
N GLY A 74 6.07 5.51 -1.53
CA GLY A 74 6.02 5.16 -0.11
C GLY A 74 5.21 6.20 0.66
N ILE A 75 4.36 5.75 1.59
CA ILE A 75 3.57 6.63 2.45
C ILE A 75 3.78 6.23 3.90
N ARG A 76 4.10 7.22 4.73
CA ARG A 76 4.11 7.14 6.18
C ARG A 76 2.98 8.00 6.73
N VAL A 77 2.18 7.44 7.61
CA VAL A 77 1.06 8.13 8.25
C VAL A 77 1.38 8.33 9.73
N GLU A 78 1.27 9.56 10.17
CA GLU A 78 1.46 9.96 11.57
C GLU A 78 0.18 10.60 12.09
N SER A 79 -0.16 10.30 13.34
CA SER A 79 -1.29 10.89 14.04
C SER A 79 -0.79 11.67 15.25
N GLN A 80 -1.29 12.89 15.41
CA GLN A 80 -0.93 13.79 16.51
C GLN A 80 -2.14 14.09 17.38
N ASN A 81 -2.00 13.80 18.68
CA ASN A 81 -2.92 14.32 19.67
C ASN A 81 -2.49 15.73 20.09
N VAL A 82 -3.21 16.74 19.60
CA VAL A 82 -2.85 18.15 19.80
C VAL A 82 -2.86 18.56 21.29
N LYS A 83 -3.80 18.00 22.09
CA LYS A 83 -3.91 18.33 23.52
C LYS A 83 -2.74 17.76 24.34
N LYS A 84 -2.26 16.57 23.98
CA LYS A 84 -1.16 15.89 24.68
C LYS A 84 0.21 16.18 24.05
N GLY A 85 0.26 16.77 22.86
CA GLY A 85 1.49 17.00 22.13
C GLY A 85 2.18 15.71 21.61
N THR A 86 1.51 14.55 21.70
CA THR A 86 2.10 13.26 21.31
C THR A 86 1.87 12.96 19.83
N ILE A 87 2.92 12.50 19.16
CA ILE A 87 2.88 12.03 17.77
C ILE A 87 3.14 10.52 17.77
N LYS A 88 2.35 9.76 17.00
CA LYS A 88 2.52 8.32 16.81
C LYS A 88 2.52 7.97 15.33
N HIS A 89 3.38 7.03 14.96
CA HIS A 89 3.35 6.39 13.64
C HIS A 89 2.22 5.37 13.61
N THR A 90 1.26 5.55 12.71
CA THR A 90 0.05 4.73 12.67
C THR A 90 0.04 3.74 11.52
N ASN A 91 0.59 4.12 10.37
CA ASN A 91 0.55 3.31 9.15
C ASN A 91 1.79 3.52 8.30
N SER A 92 2.16 2.49 7.55
CA SER A 92 3.04 2.58 6.39
C SER A 92 2.48 1.73 5.26
N CYS A 93 2.69 2.15 4.02
CA CYS A 93 2.29 1.40 2.83
C CYS A 93 3.07 1.86 1.60
N PHE A 94 2.98 1.06 0.54
CA PHE A 94 3.56 1.38 -0.75
C PHE A 94 2.49 1.26 -1.84
N PHE A 95 2.39 2.28 -2.67
CA PHE A 95 1.49 2.31 -3.82
C PHE A 95 2.31 2.16 -5.10
N THR A 96 1.94 1.20 -5.94
CA THR A 96 2.46 1.13 -7.31
C THR A 96 1.54 1.92 -8.21
N MET A 97 2.08 2.96 -8.81
CA MET A 97 1.38 3.88 -9.71
C MET A 97 1.89 3.70 -11.14
N VAL A 98 1.03 3.84 -12.14
CA VAL A 98 1.39 3.85 -13.56
C VAL A 98 0.99 5.18 -14.15
N ALA A 99 1.95 5.83 -14.82
CA ALA A 99 1.70 7.07 -15.57
C ALA A 99 0.95 6.76 -16.87
N LYS A 100 -0.01 7.61 -17.21
CA LYS A 100 -0.85 7.53 -18.40
C LYS A 100 -0.68 8.77 -19.26
N GLY A 101 -0.52 8.58 -20.57
CA GLY A 101 -0.57 9.68 -21.55
C GLY A 101 -2.00 10.09 -21.90
N ASP A 102 -2.14 11.08 -22.76
CA ASP A 102 -3.44 11.58 -23.23
C ASP A 102 -4.23 10.53 -24.03
N ASP A 103 -3.54 9.53 -24.58
CA ASP A 103 -4.10 8.37 -25.28
C ASP A 103 -4.48 7.22 -24.35
N ASP A 104 -4.45 7.44 -23.04
CA ASP A 104 -4.66 6.43 -21.98
C ASP A 104 -3.65 5.26 -22.01
N MET A 105 -2.57 5.36 -22.78
CA MET A 105 -1.50 4.38 -22.78
C MET A 105 -0.45 4.70 -21.71
N PRO A 106 0.34 3.70 -21.26
CA PRO A 106 1.41 3.95 -20.30
C PRO A 106 2.45 4.96 -20.83
N ALA A 107 2.66 6.05 -20.09
CA ALA A 107 3.61 7.12 -20.41
C ALA A 107 4.96 6.94 -19.71
N LEU A 108 6.02 7.46 -20.29
CA LEU A 108 7.35 7.47 -19.68
C LEU A 108 7.37 8.34 -18.43
N VAL A 109 8.01 7.83 -17.38
CA VAL A 109 8.23 8.55 -16.13
C VAL A 109 9.64 9.13 -16.13
N PRO A 110 9.81 10.41 -15.74
CA PRO A 110 11.13 10.99 -15.54
C PRO A 110 11.97 10.22 -14.51
N GLU A 111 13.29 10.27 -14.66
CA GLU A 111 14.21 9.69 -13.69
C GLU A 111 14.08 10.37 -12.32
N LEU A 112 14.27 9.61 -11.26
CA LEU A 112 14.28 10.12 -9.89
C LEU A 112 15.69 10.58 -9.53
N ILE A 113 15.83 11.83 -9.12
CA ILE A 113 17.09 12.38 -8.62
C ILE A 113 17.21 12.01 -7.14
N LEU A 114 18.27 11.29 -6.80
CA LEU A 114 18.58 10.88 -5.42
C LEU A 114 19.61 11.85 -4.83
N GLU A 115 19.16 12.75 -3.96
CA GLU A 115 19.97 13.87 -3.48
C GLU A 115 20.74 13.55 -2.19
N ASN A 116 20.33 12.49 -1.48
CA ASN A 116 20.92 12.12 -0.19
C ASN A 116 20.88 10.61 0.07
N ASN A 117 21.56 10.16 1.10
CA ASN A 117 21.66 8.75 1.46
C ASN A 117 20.30 8.10 1.79
N GLU A 118 19.35 8.87 2.32
CA GLU A 118 18.01 8.37 2.64
C GLU A 118 17.21 8.09 1.36
N ASP A 119 17.33 8.93 0.34
CA ASP A 119 16.71 8.70 -0.96
C ASP A 119 17.28 7.44 -1.63
N VAL A 120 18.61 7.27 -1.59
CA VAL A 120 19.27 6.05 -2.08
C VAL A 120 18.77 4.80 -1.36
N LYS A 121 18.66 4.86 -0.03
CA LYS A 121 18.15 3.76 0.77
C LYS A 121 16.70 3.40 0.40
N ARG A 122 15.82 4.39 0.31
CA ARG A 122 14.42 4.21 -0.09
C ARG A 122 14.30 3.61 -1.49
N PHE A 123 15.14 4.05 -2.42
CA PHE A 123 15.14 3.53 -3.78
C PHE A 123 15.55 2.05 -3.81
N ILE A 124 16.63 1.68 -3.11
CA ILE A 124 17.09 0.29 -3.01
C ILE A 124 16.03 -0.59 -2.32
N GLU A 125 15.41 -0.09 -1.25
CA GLU A 125 14.34 -0.80 -0.54
C GLU A 125 13.15 -1.07 -1.46
N ALA A 126 12.67 -0.06 -2.18
CA ALA A 126 11.54 -0.20 -3.11
C ALA A 126 11.87 -1.12 -4.29
N MET A 127 13.10 -1.09 -4.81
CA MET A 127 13.60 -2.01 -5.84
C MET A 127 13.55 -3.46 -5.36
N ARG A 128 14.07 -3.73 -4.15
CA ARG A 128 14.03 -5.07 -3.55
C ARG A 128 12.61 -5.55 -3.28
N MET A 129 11.74 -4.68 -2.78
CA MET A 129 10.33 -5.00 -2.59
C MET A 129 9.64 -5.43 -3.89
N LYS A 130 9.91 -4.73 -4.99
CA LYS A 130 9.40 -5.08 -6.32
C LYS A 130 9.85 -6.49 -6.74
N GLU A 131 11.11 -6.85 -6.51
CA GLU A 131 11.65 -8.18 -6.79
C GLU A 131 10.98 -9.27 -5.96
N ILE A 132 10.87 -9.05 -4.63
CA ILE A 132 10.20 -9.99 -3.71
C ILE A 132 8.75 -10.20 -4.11
N ARG A 133 8.03 -9.11 -4.41
CA ARG A 133 6.64 -9.17 -4.85
C ARG A 133 6.47 -9.99 -6.12
N SER A 134 7.36 -9.84 -7.12
CA SER A 134 7.31 -10.63 -8.34
C SER A 134 7.47 -12.12 -8.07
N LYS A 135 8.40 -12.50 -7.18
CA LYS A 135 8.61 -13.89 -6.74
C LYS A 135 7.39 -14.44 -6.02
N VAL A 136 6.88 -13.72 -5.01
CA VAL A 136 5.70 -14.14 -4.23
C VAL A 136 4.48 -14.30 -5.13
N LYS A 137 4.29 -13.42 -6.12
CA LYS A 137 3.19 -13.55 -7.09
C LYS A 137 3.30 -14.86 -7.87
N GLY A 138 4.49 -15.19 -8.40
CA GLY A 138 4.74 -16.45 -9.10
C GLY A 138 4.43 -17.66 -8.21
N GLU A 139 4.98 -17.71 -7.01
CA GLU A 139 4.74 -18.77 -6.03
C GLU A 139 3.25 -18.93 -5.68
N MET A 140 2.52 -17.82 -5.54
CA MET A 140 1.08 -17.86 -5.29
C MET A 140 0.27 -18.36 -6.46
N ASP A 141 0.64 -18.00 -7.69
CA ASP A 141 -0.03 -18.48 -8.90
C ASP A 141 0.22 -20.00 -9.09
N ASP A 142 1.44 -20.47 -8.84
CA ASP A 142 1.79 -21.90 -8.84
C ASP A 142 1.04 -22.66 -7.75
N ALA A 143 1.01 -22.11 -6.52
CA ALA A 143 0.26 -22.70 -5.41
C ALA A 143 -1.23 -22.83 -5.73
N LYS A 144 -1.86 -21.79 -6.31
CA LYS A 144 -3.28 -21.82 -6.70
C LYS A 144 -3.55 -22.88 -7.75
N SER A 145 -2.66 -23.02 -8.73
CA SER A 145 -2.82 -24.00 -9.80
C SER A 145 -2.67 -25.45 -9.33
N SER A 146 -1.97 -25.67 -8.23
CA SER A 146 -1.70 -26.98 -7.62
C SER A 146 -2.73 -27.41 -6.56
N ILE A 147 -3.77 -26.60 -6.28
CA ILE A 147 -4.80 -26.95 -5.29
C ILE A 147 -5.63 -28.12 -5.78
N ASP A 148 -5.54 -29.25 -5.06
CA ASP A 148 -6.37 -30.44 -5.27
C ASP A 148 -7.42 -30.55 -4.16
N VAL A 149 -8.67 -30.23 -4.48
CA VAL A 149 -9.79 -30.28 -3.53
C VAL A 149 -10.09 -31.72 -3.06
N ALA A 150 -9.76 -32.74 -3.85
CA ALA A 150 -9.96 -34.13 -3.44
C ALA A 150 -9.09 -34.51 -2.22
N ARG A 151 -7.98 -33.80 -2.02
CA ARG A 151 -7.07 -33.99 -0.88
C ARG A 151 -7.40 -33.09 0.32
N ALA A 152 -8.50 -32.33 0.28
CA ALA A 152 -8.85 -31.34 1.29
C ALA A 152 -8.92 -31.94 2.70
N GLY A 153 -9.46 -33.16 2.88
CA GLY A 153 -9.53 -33.83 4.18
C GLY A 153 -8.17 -34.03 4.84
N HIS A 154 -7.13 -34.29 4.06
CA HIS A 154 -5.76 -34.44 4.56
C HIS A 154 -5.10 -33.08 4.81
N ILE A 155 -5.25 -32.14 3.86
CA ILE A 155 -4.61 -30.81 3.93
C ILE A 155 -5.16 -30.01 5.11
N LEU A 156 -6.48 -30.08 5.37
CA LEU A 156 -7.18 -29.28 6.36
C LEU A 156 -7.33 -29.96 7.74
N LYS A 157 -6.69 -31.13 7.93
CA LYS A 157 -6.86 -31.94 9.15
C LYS A 157 -6.62 -31.18 10.46
N ASN A 158 -5.65 -30.27 10.46
CA ASN A 158 -5.24 -29.50 11.65
C ASN A 158 -5.74 -28.03 11.62
N GLU A 159 -6.54 -27.69 10.60
CA GLU A 159 -7.04 -26.33 10.43
C GLU A 159 -8.36 -26.11 11.16
N ARG A 160 -8.61 -24.88 11.61
CA ARG A 160 -9.86 -24.49 12.30
C ARG A 160 -11.00 -24.27 11.28
N CYS A 161 -11.30 -25.28 10.47
CA CYS A 161 -12.40 -25.25 9.50
C CYS A 161 -13.22 -26.55 9.59
N ARG A 162 -14.45 -26.54 9.04
CA ARG A 162 -15.32 -27.70 8.88
C ARG A 162 -15.69 -27.84 7.40
N ILE A 163 -15.37 -28.99 6.83
CA ILE A 163 -15.78 -29.32 5.47
C ILE A 163 -17.26 -29.77 5.52
N ALA A 164 -18.15 -29.03 4.85
CA ALA A 164 -19.58 -29.35 4.74
C ALA A 164 -19.97 -29.75 3.31
N LEU A 165 -19.00 -30.05 2.45
CA LEU A 165 -19.24 -30.56 1.11
C LEU A 165 -19.80 -31.99 1.20
N LYS A 166 -20.86 -32.26 0.46
CA LYS A 166 -21.26 -33.64 0.14
C LYS A 166 -20.27 -34.13 -0.90
N LEU A 167 -19.27 -34.90 -0.48
CA LEU A 167 -18.36 -35.63 -1.35
C LEU A 167 -19.06 -36.84 -1.94
#